data_e3b47d1cd755befae03d43cdbdd21fb2
#
_entry.id   e3b47d1cd755befae03d43cdbdd21fb2
#
_cell.length_a   1.000
_cell.length_b   1.000
_cell.length_c   1.000
_cell.angle_alpha   90.00
_cell.angle_beta   90.00
_cell.angle_gamma   90.00
#
_symmetry.space_group_name_H-M   'P 1'
#
loop_
_entity.id
_entity.type
_entity.pdbx_description
1 polymer ?
#
loop_
_entity_poly.entity_id
_entity_poly.type
_entity_poly.pdbx_seq_one_letter_code
_entity_poly.pdbx_strand_id
1 'polypeptide(L)'
;MKVFPFKISKPKDVVLIYQEDVGKNFYNKLHQHEEIQLSYILKGQGTLIVGNTINTYKQGDTIVIGGNLPHVFKSDTSTGKTSKMLSLFFTKDSLGENFFTLSEFQILKPFFNRMVRGFKIDTNTSDIEALFLQLKTSKKLERFIILLQLIRATSTKNHKKLSSFVYEKNYSLADGNRLQVVYDYTISNFRSYISLDQIADVSNMTKTSFCKYFKKRTNKTYFEFLNELRIQHACKLLREDIDQSITAVAYDSGF
;
A
#
# COMPACT_ATOMS: atom_id res chain seq x y z
N MET A 1 -7.72 -14.21 15.26
CA MET A 1 -6.59 -14.29 14.32
C MET A 1 -5.88 -12.92 14.33
N LYS A 2 -4.58 -12.89 14.56
CA LYS A 2 -3.83 -11.68 14.94
C LYS A 2 -3.49 -10.83 13.72
N VAL A 3 -3.65 -9.47 13.75
CA VAL A 3 -2.80 -8.64 12.85
C VAL A 3 -1.39 -8.90 13.32
N PHE A 4 -0.71 -9.61 12.46
CA PHE A 4 0.69 -9.85 12.73
C PHE A 4 1.41 -8.51 12.55
N PRO A 5 2.24 -8.08 13.50
CA PRO A 5 3.40 -7.36 13.08
C PRO A 5 4.03 -8.29 12.05
N PHE A 6 3.92 -7.93 10.79
CA PHE A 6 4.58 -8.67 9.72
C PHE A 6 6.06 -8.43 9.94
N LYS A 7 6.67 -9.38 10.65
CA LYS A 7 8.10 -9.27 10.94
C LYS A 7 8.82 -9.70 9.67
N ILE A 8 9.34 -8.73 8.95
CA ILE A 8 10.29 -9.02 7.88
C ILE A 8 11.47 -9.73 8.54
N SER A 9 11.69 -10.99 8.15
CA SER A 9 12.77 -11.79 8.72
C SER A 9 14.11 -11.17 8.31
N LYS A 10 14.69 -10.40 9.24
CA LYS A 10 15.95 -9.68 9.03
C LYS A 10 17.04 -10.34 9.85
N PRO A 11 18.10 -10.91 9.22
CA PRO A 11 19.29 -11.31 9.94
C PRO A 11 19.91 -10.10 10.66
N LYS A 12 20.54 -10.32 11.82
CA LYS A 12 21.06 -9.24 12.68
C LYS A 12 22.06 -8.30 11.97
N ASP A 13 22.78 -8.83 10.98
CA ASP A 13 23.86 -8.11 10.28
C ASP A 13 23.44 -7.54 8.91
N VAL A 14 22.14 -7.48 8.62
CA VAL A 14 21.62 -7.02 7.32
C VAL A 14 20.85 -5.72 7.49
N VAL A 15 21.31 -4.66 6.83
CA VAL A 15 20.67 -3.33 6.85
C VAL A 15 19.53 -3.19 5.84
N LEU A 16 19.54 -4.02 4.80
CA LEU A 16 18.66 -3.95 3.65
C LEU A 16 18.22 -5.34 3.22
N ILE A 17 16.90 -5.54 3.07
CA ILE A 17 16.33 -6.79 2.57
C ILE A 17 15.79 -6.56 1.18
N TYR A 18 16.18 -7.42 0.23
CA TYR A 18 15.57 -7.53 -1.08
C TYR A 18 14.66 -8.76 -1.10
N GLN A 19 13.44 -8.58 -1.60
CA GLN A 19 12.43 -9.62 -1.70
C GLN A 19 11.76 -9.58 -3.08
N GLU A 20 11.52 -10.77 -3.66
CA GLU A 20 10.66 -10.96 -4.83
C GLU A 20 9.37 -11.65 -4.39
N ASP A 21 8.24 -11.01 -4.61
CA ASP A 21 6.93 -11.60 -4.39
C ASP A 21 6.36 -12.03 -5.75
N VAL A 22 6.12 -13.34 -5.89
CA VAL A 22 5.58 -13.94 -7.11
C VAL A 22 4.41 -14.84 -6.76
N GLY A 23 3.25 -14.61 -7.32
CA GLY A 23 2.07 -15.41 -7.05
C GLY A 23 0.81 -14.85 -7.70
N LYS A 24 -0.32 -15.56 -7.54
CA LYS A 24 -1.63 -15.03 -7.95
C LYS A 24 -2.01 -13.77 -7.13
N ASN A 25 -1.61 -13.74 -5.86
CA ASN A 25 -1.84 -12.64 -4.93
C ASN A 25 -0.54 -12.27 -4.24
N PHE A 26 -0.33 -10.98 -3.99
CA PHE A 26 0.61 -10.51 -2.98
C PHE A 26 0.09 -10.82 -1.58
N TYR A 27 0.88 -10.51 -0.54
CA TYR A 27 0.41 -10.68 0.84
C TYR A 27 -0.86 -9.85 1.08
N ASN A 28 -1.99 -10.55 1.20
CA ASN A 28 -3.32 -9.97 1.14
C ASN A 28 -3.96 -9.66 2.50
N LYS A 29 -3.16 -9.70 3.58
CA LYS A 29 -3.62 -9.33 4.92
C LYS A 29 -3.16 -7.92 5.27
N LEU A 30 -4.04 -7.15 5.93
CA LEU A 30 -3.67 -5.84 6.46
C LEU A 30 -2.54 -6.02 7.49
N HIS A 31 -1.43 -5.34 7.25
CA HIS A 31 -0.25 -5.43 8.10
C HIS A 31 0.49 -4.11 8.17
N GLN A 32 1.39 -4.04 9.10
CA GLN A 32 2.36 -2.97 9.26
C GLN A 32 3.67 -3.57 9.73
N HIS A 33 4.77 -2.95 9.37
CA HIS A 33 6.11 -3.31 9.80
C HIS A 33 6.94 -2.05 10.01
N GLU A 34 8.03 -2.16 10.75
CA GLU A 34 8.89 -1.03 11.09
C GLU A 34 9.66 -0.47 9.88
N GLU A 35 9.95 -1.35 8.93
CA GLU A 35 10.75 -1.00 7.75
C GLU A 35 9.96 -0.10 6.78
N ILE A 36 10.68 0.76 6.10
CA ILE A 36 10.23 1.43 4.88
C ILE A 36 10.24 0.37 3.78
N GLN A 37 9.13 0.24 3.07
CA GLN A 37 9.01 -0.62 1.89
C GLN A 37 9.07 0.24 0.63
N LEU A 38 10.04 -0.03 -0.22
CA LEU A 38 10.16 0.56 -1.56
C LEU A 38 9.98 -0.55 -2.58
N SER A 39 8.90 -0.52 -3.34
CA SER A 39 8.47 -1.61 -4.23
C SER A 39 8.27 -1.14 -5.65
N TYR A 40 8.54 -2.02 -6.61
CA TYR A 40 8.22 -1.88 -8.02
C TYR A 40 7.31 -3.03 -8.47
N ILE A 41 6.19 -2.68 -9.12
CA ILE A 41 5.25 -3.65 -9.66
C ILE A 41 5.72 -4.09 -11.04
N LEU A 42 6.39 -5.23 -11.10
CA LEU A 42 6.89 -5.77 -12.38
C LEU A 42 5.78 -6.39 -13.22
N LYS A 43 4.74 -6.94 -12.56
CA LYS A 43 3.59 -7.54 -13.23
C LYS A 43 2.38 -7.57 -12.30
N GLY A 44 1.18 -7.38 -12.85
CA GLY A 44 -0.08 -7.44 -12.12
C GLY A 44 -0.67 -6.07 -11.81
N GLN A 45 -1.89 -6.08 -11.30
CA GLN A 45 -2.65 -4.90 -10.90
C GLN A 45 -3.61 -5.26 -9.77
N GLY A 46 -4.17 -4.24 -9.10
CA GLY A 46 -5.13 -4.47 -8.04
C GLY A 46 -5.42 -3.22 -7.21
N THR A 47 -6.02 -3.47 -6.05
CA THR A 47 -6.32 -2.45 -5.05
C THR A 47 -5.22 -2.43 -3.99
N LEU A 48 -4.80 -1.23 -3.61
CA LEU A 48 -3.85 -0.97 -2.53
C LEU A 48 -4.51 -0.08 -1.49
N ILE A 49 -4.76 -0.61 -0.31
CA ILE A 49 -5.19 0.20 0.82
C ILE A 49 -3.95 0.60 1.61
N VAL A 50 -3.78 1.90 1.83
CA VAL A 50 -2.71 2.44 2.66
C VAL A 50 -3.32 3.40 3.67
N GLY A 51 -3.16 3.08 4.93
CA GLY A 51 -3.77 3.85 6.00
C GLY A 51 -5.29 3.93 5.85
N ASN A 52 -5.78 5.12 5.54
CA ASN A 52 -7.21 5.41 5.41
C ASN A 52 -7.69 5.60 3.95
N THR A 53 -6.87 5.31 2.97
CA THR A 53 -7.16 5.62 1.56
C THR A 53 -7.08 4.37 0.69
N ILE A 54 -8.04 4.25 -0.21
CA ILE A 54 -8.06 3.23 -1.25
C ILE A 54 -7.36 3.77 -2.49
N ASN A 55 -6.42 3.00 -2.98
CA ASN A 55 -5.64 3.30 -4.17
C ASN A 55 -5.67 2.10 -5.12
N THR A 56 -5.23 2.32 -6.35
CA THR A 56 -4.97 1.24 -7.31
C THR A 56 -3.48 1.15 -7.57
N TYR A 57 -3.03 -0.06 -7.92
CA TYR A 57 -1.68 -0.28 -8.44
C TYR A 57 -1.74 -1.09 -9.74
N LYS A 58 -0.75 -0.90 -10.57
CA LYS A 58 -0.57 -1.62 -11.84
C LYS A 58 0.90 -1.82 -12.14
N GLN A 59 1.17 -2.63 -13.16
CA GLN A 59 2.53 -2.78 -13.69
C GLN A 59 3.15 -1.42 -14.03
N GLY A 60 4.41 -1.24 -13.66
CA GLY A 60 5.18 0.00 -13.81
C GLY A 60 5.10 0.94 -12.62
N ASP A 61 4.19 0.74 -11.68
CA ASP A 61 4.08 1.59 -10.50
C ASP A 61 5.26 1.36 -9.53
N THR A 62 5.83 2.44 -9.03
CA THR A 62 6.75 2.44 -7.91
C THR A 62 6.00 2.90 -6.66
N ILE A 63 6.03 2.11 -5.60
CA ILE A 63 5.26 2.32 -4.38
C ILE A 63 6.21 2.42 -3.19
N VAL A 64 6.07 3.47 -2.40
CA VAL A 64 6.81 3.68 -1.16
C VAL A 64 5.84 3.72 0.01
N ILE A 65 6.05 2.83 0.97
CA ILE A 65 5.26 2.74 2.20
C ILE A 65 6.21 2.99 3.37
N GLY A 66 5.89 3.98 4.19
CA GLY A 66 6.68 4.32 5.38
C GLY A 66 6.56 3.27 6.47
N GLY A 67 7.53 3.25 7.37
CA GLY A 67 7.49 2.36 8.54
C GLY A 67 6.22 2.56 9.37
N ASN A 68 5.67 1.49 9.87
CA ASN A 68 4.44 1.43 10.68
C ASN A 68 3.16 1.98 10.00
N LEU A 69 3.18 2.20 8.69
CA LEU A 69 2.00 2.61 7.92
C LEU A 69 1.19 1.37 7.53
N PRO A 70 -0.05 1.19 8.05
CA PRO A 70 -0.87 0.03 7.75
C PRO A 70 -1.19 -0.05 6.26
N HIS A 71 -1.02 -1.24 5.67
CA HIS A 71 -1.28 -1.42 4.25
C HIS A 71 -1.65 -2.86 3.89
N VAL A 72 -2.31 -3.01 2.74
CA VAL A 72 -2.62 -4.30 2.14
C VAL A 72 -2.72 -4.19 0.62
N PHE A 73 -2.13 -5.18 -0.07
CA PHE A 73 -2.28 -5.36 -1.50
C PHE A 73 -3.36 -6.41 -1.78
N LYS A 74 -4.35 -6.07 -2.60
CA LYS A 74 -5.40 -6.96 -3.07
C LYS A 74 -5.24 -7.10 -4.59
N SER A 75 -4.61 -8.19 -5.03
CA SER A 75 -4.37 -8.43 -6.45
C SER A 75 -5.69 -8.74 -7.17
N ASP A 76 -5.82 -8.21 -8.38
CA ASP A 76 -6.92 -8.55 -9.29
C ASP A 76 -6.65 -9.93 -9.91
N THR A 77 -7.38 -10.92 -9.43
CA THR A 77 -7.22 -12.32 -9.89
C THR A 77 -8.12 -12.69 -11.05
N SER A 78 -8.99 -11.78 -11.51
CA SER A 78 -9.95 -12.02 -12.59
C SER A 78 -9.26 -12.40 -13.90
N THR A 79 -8.05 -11.90 -14.12
CA THR A 79 -7.26 -12.20 -15.34
C THR A 79 -6.53 -13.53 -15.31
N GLY A 80 -6.53 -14.26 -14.17
CA GLY A 80 -5.77 -15.50 -13.99
C GLY A 80 -4.23 -15.35 -14.08
N LYS A 81 -3.74 -14.12 -14.24
CA LYS A 81 -2.30 -13.85 -14.43
C LYS A 81 -1.56 -13.78 -13.09
N THR A 82 -0.30 -14.19 -13.12
CA THR A 82 0.63 -14.08 -11.99
C THR A 82 1.05 -12.63 -11.79
N SER A 83 1.03 -12.17 -10.54
CA SER A 83 1.58 -10.88 -10.13
C SER A 83 3.03 -11.03 -9.68
N LYS A 84 3.85 -10.01 -9.92
CA LYS A 84 5.24 -9.96 -9.48
C LYS A 84 5.61 -8.56 -8.98
N MET A 85 6.17 -8.50 -7.76
CA MET A 85 6.66 -7.28 -7.12
C MET A 85 8.09 -7.49 -6.63
N LEU A 86 8.92 -6.48 -6.82
CA LEU A 86 10.28 -6.41 -6.30
C LEU A 86 10.29 -5.38 -5.18
N SER A 87 10.80 -5.73 -4.01
CA SER A 87 10.75 -4.87 -2.83
C SER A 87 12.10 -4.77 -2.14
N LEU A 88 12.40 -3.57 -1.64
CA LEU A 88 13.47 -3.30 -0.70
C LEU A 88 12.86 -2.88 0.64
N PHE A 89 13.38 -3.44 1.73
CA PHE A 89 12.97 -3.11 3.09
C PHE A 89 14.19 -2.64 3.88
N PHE A 90 14.06 -1.47 4.52
CA PHE A 90 15.10 -0.86 5.34
C PHE A 90 14.48 0.08 6.37
N THR A 91 15.17 0.38 7.46
CA THR A 91 14.77 1.45 8.38
C THR A 91 15.62 2.68 8.16
N LYS A 92 15.13 3.85 8.57
CA LYS A 92 15.89 5.10 8.49
C LYS A 92 17.23 4.99 9.24
N ASP A 93 17.22 4.24 10.35
CA ASP A 93 18.35 4.10 11.24
C ASP A 93 19.22 2.85 10.96
N SER A 94 18.84 2.05 9.93
CA SER A 94 19.58 0.84 9.55
C SER A 94 21.04 1.10 9.19
N LEU A 95 21.37 2.34 8.81
CA LEU A 95 22.70 2.78 8.40
C LEU A 95 23.40 3.65 9.46
N GLY A 96 22.79 3.74 10.64
CA GLY A 96 23.21 4.64 11.73
C GLY A 96 22.23 5.82 11.89
N GLU A 97 21.97 6.23 13.13
CA GLU A 97 20.94 7.22 13.47
C GLU A 97 21.05 8.53 12.70
N ASN A 98 22.25 8.96 12.36
CA ASN A 98 22.49 10.26 11.72
C ASN A 98 22.89 10.13 10.23
N PHE A 99 22.89 8.94 9.65
CA PHE A 99 23.40 8.73 8.28
C PHE A 99 22.69 9.65 7.27
N PHE A 100 21.37 9.66 7.23
CA PHE A 100 20.59 10.47 6.29
C PHE A 100 20.44 11.95 6.70
N THR A 101 21.07 12.38 7.81
CA THR A 101 21.07 13.79 8.23
C THR A 101 22.27 14.56 7.74
N LEU A 102 23.30 13.86 7.22
CA LEU A 102 24.49 14.47 6.65
C LEU A 102 24.15 15.42 5.50
N SER A 103 24.96 16.45 5.31
CA SER A 103 24.74 17.50 4.29
C SER A 103 24.59 16.93 2.87
N GLU A 104 25.35 15.90 2.55
CA GLU A 104 25.38 15.22 1.27
C GLU A 104 24.06 14.55 0.91
N PHE A 105 23.25 14.21 1.92
CA PHE A 105 21.96 13.55 1.75
C PHE A 105 20.75 14.49 1.83
N GLN A 106 20.96 15.82 1.88
CA GLN A 106 19.84 16.79 1.92
C GLN A 106 18.90 16.64 0.72
N ILE A 107 19.40 16.27 -0.45
CA ILE A 107 18.60 15.97 -1.65
C ILE A 107 17.62 14.83 -1.45
N LEU A 108 17.83 13.93 -0.48
CA LEU A 108 16.97 12.80 -0.17
C LEU A 108 15.84 13.14 0.82
N LYS A 109 15.88 14.33 1.46
CA LYS A 109 14.84 14.79 2.39
C LYS A 109 13.41 14.66 1.86
N PRO A 110 13.11 15.01 0.59
CA PRO A 110 11.76 14.87 0.06
C PRO A 110 11.21 13.44 0.13
N PHE A 111 12.04 12.41 -0.08
CA PHE A 111 11.65 11.01 0.06
C PHE A 111 11.16 10.73 1.49
N PHE A 112 11.95 11.07 2.51
CA PHE A 112 11.62 10.81 3.91
C PHE A 112 10.41 11.60 4.39
N ASN A 113 10.21 12.82 3.91
CA ASN A 113 9.03 13.62 4.22
C ASN A 113 7.74 13.05 3.60
N ARG A 114 7.83 12.43 2.44
CA ARG A 114 6.67 11.87 1.71
C ARG A 114 6.29 10.49 2.21
N MET A 115 7.27 9.66 2.59
CA MET A 115 7.03 8.27 2.99
C MET A 115 6.10 8.12 4.20
N VAL A 116 6.01 9.12 5.09
CA VAL A 116 5.14 9.06 6.28
C VAL A 116 3.65 8.87 5.94
N ARG A 117 3.25 9.26 4.73
CA ARG A 117 1.91 9.01 4.18
C ARG A 117 1.91 7.95 3.08
N GLY A 118 3.08 7.40 2.77
CA GLY A 118 3.27 6.62 1.56
C GLY A 118 3.06 7.44 0.29
N PHE A 119 3.70 7.04 -0.78
CA PHE A 119 3.49 7.68 -2.08
C PHE A 119 3.72 6.70 -3.23
N LYS A 120 3.15 7.03 -4.38
CA LYS A 120 3.27 6.27 -5.61
C LYS A 120 3.79 7.15 -6.74
N ILE A 121 4.67 6.59 -7.56
CA ILE A 121 5.13 7.12 -8.83
C ILE A 121 4.60 6.18 -9.91
N ASP A 122 3.86 6.71 -10.87
CA ASP A 122 3.18 5.93 -11.91
C ASP A 122 3.58 6.37 -13.35
N THR A 123 4.51 7.29 -13.44
CA THR A 123 4.97 7.85 -14.72
C THR A 123 6.48 7.93 -14.77
N ASN A 124 7.05 7.72 -15.97
CA ASN A 124 8.49 7.86 -16.23
C ASN A 124 9.37 7.08 -15.24
N THR A 125 9.14 5.76 -15.15
CA THR A 125 9.77 4.86 -14.15
C THR A 125 10.82 3.92 -14.74
N SER A 126 11.22 4.07 -16.00
CA SER A 126 12.18 3.17 -16.66
C SER A 126 13.56 3.13 -15.99
N ASP A 127 14.04 4.25 -15.46
CA ASP A 127 15.25 4.33 -14.66
C ASP A 127 15.13 3.59 -13.32
N ILE A 128 13.97 3.68 -12.68
CA ILE A 128 13.66 2.97 -11.44
C ILE A 128 13.54 1.46 -11.72
N GLU A 129 12.86 1.08 -12.80
CA GLU A 129 12.75 -0.33 -13.21
C GLU A 129 14.13 -0.96 -13.42
N ALA A 130 15.01 -0.29 -14.15
CA ALA A 130 16.36 -0.77 -14.40
C ALA A 130 17.14 -1.02 -13.08
N LEU A 131 17.01 -0.11 -12.11
CA LEU A 131 17.63 -0.26 -10.79
C LEU A 131 17.04 -1.46 -10.01
N PHE A 132 15.72 -1.65 -10.05
CA PHE A 132 15.09 -2.82 -9.41
C PHE A 132 15.51 -4.15 -10.05
N LEU A 133 15.63 -4.20 -11.37
CA LEU A 133 16.07 -5.40 -12.07
C LEU A 133 17.53 -5.76 -11.74
N GLN A 134 18.41 -4.77 -11.52
CA GLN A 134 19.79 -5.00 -11.08
C GLN A 134 19.87 -5.64 -9.69
N LEU A 135 18.92 -5.39 -8.79
CA LEU A 135 18.91 -5.95 -7.43
C LEU A 135 18.97 -7.47 -7.39
N LYS A 136 18.42 -8.13 -8.41
CA LYS A 136 18.36 -9.59 -8.48
C LYS A 136 19.75 -10.23 -8.48
N THR A 137 20.70 -9.65 -9.20
CA THR A 137 22.08 -10.15 -9.34
C THR A 137 23.06 -9.46 -8.42
N SER A 138 22.68 -8.33 -7.81
CA SER A 138 23.53 -7.51 -6.96
C SER A 138 23.76 -8.13 -5.59
N LYS A 139 24.92 -7.86 -5.00
CA LYS A 139 25.32 -8.30 -3.66
C LYS A 139 25.29 -7.12 -2.68
N LYS A 140 25.69 -7.37 -1.46
CA LYS A 140 25.56 -6.46 -0.30
C LYS A 140 25.79 -4.97 -0.60
N LEU A 141 27.00 -4.62 -1.03
CA LEU A 141 27.38 -3.22 -1.29
C LEU A 141 26.64 -2.63 -2.50
N GLU A 142 26.53 -3.40 -3.59
CA GLU A 142 25.84 -2.96 -4.79
C GLU A 142 24.37 -2.69 -4.50
N ARG A 143 23.69 -3.55 -3.72
CA ARG A 143 22.31 -3.31 -3.28
C ARG A 143 22.14 -2.03 -2.48
N PHE A 144 23.13 -1.72 -1.66
CA PHE A 144 23.15 -0.47 -0.90
C PHE A 144 23.29 0.76 -1.81
N ILE A 145 24.18 0.70 -2.78
CA ILE A 145 24.35 1.77 -3.78
C ILE A 145 23.04 1.95 -4.58
N ILE A 146 22.41 0.85 -5.01
CA ILE A 146 21.14 0.88 -5.73
C ILE A 146 20.02 1.48 -4.84
N LEU A 147 19.99 1.18 -3.53
CA LEU A 147 19.03 1.80 -2.62
C LEU A 147 19.16 3.33 -2.62
N LEU A 148 20.38 3.87 -2.50
CA LEU A 148 20.59 5.33 -2.53
C LEU A 148 20.15 5.94 -3.87
N GLN A 149 20.44 5.27 -4.98
CA GLN A 149 20.01 5.69 -6.32
C GLN A 149 18.47 5.68 -6.43
N LEU A 150 17.80 4.66 -5.92
CA LEU A 150 16.34 4.55 -5.89
C LEU A 150 15.71 5.65 -5.03
N ILE A 151 16.24 5.92 -3.83
CA ILE A 151 15.79 7.01 -2.97
C ILE A 151 15.94 8.35 -3.70
N ARG A 152 17.09 8.59 -4.32
CA ARG A 152 17.34 9.81 -5.10
C ARG A 152 16.36 9.94 -6.27
N ALA A 153 16.20 8.90 -7.09
CA ALA A 153 15.30 8.90 -8.24
C ALA A 153 13.84 9.18 -7.82
N THR A 154 13.39 8.59 -6.73
CA THR A 154 12.03 8.78 -6.21
C THR A 154 11.83 10.13 -5.50
N SER A 155 12.91 10.76 -5.00
CA SER A 155 12.86 12.08 -4.35
C SER A 155 12.49 13.21 -5.32
N THR A 156 12.85 13.10 -6.59
CA THR A 156 12.70 14.18 -7.59
C THR A 156 11.47 14.03 -8.47
N LYS A 157 10.87 12.84 -8.53
CA LYS A 157 9.72 12.56 -9.42
C LYS A 157 8.40 13.06 -8.83
N ASN A 158 7.47 13.37 -9.74
CA ASN A 158 6.07 13.59 -9.38
C ASN A 158 5.47 12.35 -8.74
N HIS A 159 4.63 12.55 -7.75
CA HIS A 159 4.10 11.48 -6.94
C HIS A 159 2.66 11.75 -6.49
N LYS A 160 1.92 10.68 -6.25
CA LYS A 160 0.61 10.69 -5.60
C LYS A 160 0.75 10.19 -4.17
N LYS A 161 0.19 10.91 -3.19
CA LYS A 161 0.10 10.44 -1.79
C LYS A 161 -0.82 9.24 -1.71
N LEU A 162 -0.46 8.25 -0.89
CA LEU A 162 -1.22 7.02 -0.69
C LEU A 162 -2.10 7.05 0.57
N SER A 163 -1.83 7.93 1.53
CA SER A 163 -2.68 8.15 2.71
C SER A 163 -2.89 9.64 2.93
N SER A 164 -4.09 10.02 3.35
CA SER A 164 -4.39 11.41 3.74
C SER A 164 -3.97 11.71 5.18
N PHE A 165 -3.72 10.67 5.98
CA PHE A 165 -3.43 10.75 7.41
C PHE A 165 -2.05 10.17 7.72
N VAL A 166 -1.37 10.73 8.74
CA VAL A 166 -0.10 10.23 9.27
C VAL A 166 -0.41 9.32 10.45
N TYR A 167 0.05 8.09 10.41
CA TYR A 167 -0.14 7.11 11.48
C TYR A 167 1.03 7.22 12.46
N GLU A 168 0.77 7.73 13.65
CA GLU A 168 1.78 7.89 14.71
C GLU A 168 1.86 6.70 15.66
N LYS A 169 0.85 5.81 15.64
CA LYS A 169 0.74 4.70 16.60
C LYS A 169 0.57 3.37 15.88
N ASN A 170 1.21 2.36 16.43
CA ASN A 170 0.98 0.97 16.03
C ASN A 170 -0.45 0.54 16.40
N TYR A 171 -1.13 -0.15 15.50
CA TYR A 171 -2.38 -0.83 15.81
C TYR A 171 -2.13 -1.97 16.79
N SER A 172 -3.02 -2.13 17.78
CA SER A 172 -3.06 -3.38 18.52
C SER A 172 -3.44 -4.54 17.59
N LEU A 173 -3.01 -5.74 17.94
CA LEU A 173 -3.33 -6.96 17.18
C LEU A 173 -4.83 -7.15 16.98
N ALA A 174 -5.64 -6.81 17.99
CA ALA A 174 -7.09 -6.91 17.93
C ALA A 174 -7.72 -5.89 16.97
N ASP A 175 -7.19 -4.68 16.95
CA ASP A 175 -7.70 -3.60 16.08
C ASP A 175 -7.47 -3.89 14.59
N GLY A 176 -6.28 -4.34 14.26
CA GLY A 176 -6.00 -4.63 12.87
C GLY A 176 -6.81 -5.80 12.32
N ASN A 177 -7.13 -6.82 13.14
CA ASN A 177 -7.99 -7.94 12.71
C ASN A 177 -9.41 -7.48 12.38
N ARG A 178 -9.98 -6.63 13.23
CA ARG A 178 -11.31 -6.08 12.98
C ARG A 178 -11.32 -5.26 11.70
N LEU A 179 -10.31 -4.42 11.51
CA LEU A 179 -10.21 -3.60 10.31
C LEU A 179 -10.01 -4.45 9.05
N GLN A 180 -9.20 -5.52 9.15
CA GLN A 180 -9.03 -6.49 8.05
C GLN A 180 -10.35 -7.12 7.64
N VAL A 181 -11.13 -7.62 8.60
CA VAL A 181 -12.43 -8.27 8.32
C VAL A 181 -13.39 -7.27 7.66
N VAL A 182 -13.43 -6.03 8.14
CA VAL A 182 -14.24 -4.96 7.53
C VAL A 182 -13.78 -4.68 6.10
N TYR A 183 -12.48 -4.58 5.85
CA TYR A 183 -11.95 -4.33 4.50
C TYR A 183 -12.23 -5.49 3.56
N ASP A 184 -12.01 -6.73 3.99
CA ASP A 184 -12.26 -7.92 3.18
C ASP A 184 -13.73 -8.04 2.80
N TYR A 185 -14.64 -7.85 3.76
CA TYR A 185 -16.08 -7.85 3.53
C TYR A 185 -16.46 -6.74 2.53
N THR A 186 -15.98 -5.51 2.77
CA THR A 186 -16.33 -4.37 1.91
C THR A 186 -15.82 -4.56 0.48
N ILE A 187 -14.57 -5.00 0.30
CA ILE A 187 -14.00 -5.24 -1.04
C ILE A 187 -14.74 -6.35 -1.78
N SER A 188 -15.21 -7.37 -1.07
CA SER A 188 -15.95 -8.48 -1.69
C SER A 188 -17.39 -8.12 -2.04
N ASN A 189 -18.00 -7.14 -1.35
CA ASN A 189 -19.43 -6.87 -1.44
C ASN A 189 -19.78 -5.43 -1.86
N PHE A 190 -18.82 -4.56 -2.17
CA PHE A 190 -19.06 -3.12 -2.40
C PHE A 190 -20.06 -2.81 -3.53
N ARG A 191 -20.24 -3.74 -4.48
CA ARG A 191 -21.21 -3.61 -5.59
C ARG A 191 -22.66 -3.80 -5.14
N SER A 192 -22.86 -4.41 -3.97
CA SER A 192 -24.17 -4.65 -3.38
C SER A 192 -24.44 -3.63 -2.28
N TYR A 193 -25.71 -3.55 -1.88
CA TYR A 193 -26.10 -2.76 -0.71
C TYR A 193 -25.46 -3.34 0.55
N ILE A 194 -24.78 -2.50 1.34
CA ILE A 194 -24.21 -2.84 2.63
C ILE A 194 -24.83 -1.92 3.68
N SER A 195 -25.59 -2.50 4.63
CA SER A 195 -26.15 -1.75 5.74
C SER A 195 -25.14 -1.55 6.87
N LEU A 196 -25.40 -0.56 7.72
CA LEU A 196 -24.57 -0.34 8.92
C LEU A 196 -24.68 -1.50 9.91
N ASP A 197 -25.82 -2.20 9.97
CA ASP A 197 -26.00 -3.39 10.78
C ASP A 197 -25.05 -4.51 10.33
N GLN A 198 -25.11 -4.84 9.04
CA GLN A 198 -24.28 -5.90 8.47
C GLN A 198 -22.79 -5.68 8.73
N ILE A 199 -22.28 -4.47 8.54
CA ILE A 199 -20.84 -4.25 8.71
C ILE A 199 -20.45 -4.17 10.20
N ALA A 200 -21.33 -3.74 11.06
CA ALA A 200 -21.13 -3.78 12.51
C ALA A 200 -21.08 -5.23 13.01
N ASP A 201 -22.00 -6.10 12.57
CA ASP A 201 -22.02 -7.53 12.90
C ASP A 201 -20.78 -8.25 12.40
N VAL A 202 -20.33 -7.97 11.18
CA VAL A 202 -19.08 -8.52 10.60
C VAL A 202 -17.86 -8.23 11.48
N SER A 203 -17.86 -7.08 12.16
CA SER A 203 -16.79 -6.69 13.08
C SER A 203 -17.03 -7.10 14.54
N ASN A 204 -18.14 -7.80 14.83
CA ASN A 204 -18.60 -8.15 16.18
C ASN A 204 -18.76 -6.91 17.08
N MET A 205 -19.42 -5.87 16.58
CA MET A 205 -19.63 -4.60 17.27
C MET A 205 -21.07 -4.14 17.15
N THR A 206 -21.54 -3.32 18.11
CA THR A 206 -22.76 -2.53 17.91
C THR A 206 -22.51 -1.41 16.88
N LYS A 207 -23.57 -0.95 16.19
CA LYS A 207 -23.47 0.17 15.22
C LYS A 207 -22.69 1.38 15.78
N THR A 208 -23.07 1.81 16.98
CA THR A 208 -22.45 2.98 17.62
C THR A 208 -20.99 2.75 17.91
N SER A 209 -20.62 1.57 18.41
CA SER A 209 -19.22 1.20 18.67
C SER A 209 -18.42 1.09 17.37
N PHE A 210 -19.00 0.49 16.34
CA PHE A 210 -18.39 0.37 15.02
C PHE A 210 -18.11 1.74 14.39
N CYS A 211 -19.08 2.66 14.37
CA CYS A 211 -18.89 4.01 13.83
C CYS A 211 -17.75 4.75 14.52
N LYS A 212 -17.71 4.72 15.85
CA LYS A 212 -16.63 5.34 16.65
C LYS A 212 -15.28 4.67 16.37
N TYR A 213 -15.26 3.34 16.35
CA TYR A 213 -14.07 2.54 16.06
C TYR A 213 -13.51 2.85 14.68
N PHE A 214 -14.34 2.72 13.64
CA PHE A 214 -13.92 2.89 12.26
C PHE A 214 -13.39 4.32 12.01
N LYS A 215 -14.14 5.35 12.46
CA LYS A 215 -13.71 6.75 12.36
C LYS A 215 -12.40 7.03 13.11
N LYS A 216 -12.22 6.46 14.31
CA LYS A 216 -10.98 6.60 15.09
C LYS A 216 -9.77 5.97 14.38
N ARG A 217 -9.97 4.86 13.64
CA ARG A 217 -8.89 4.10 13.00
C ARG A 217 -8.57 4.58 11.59
N THR A 218 -9.58 5.07 10.86
CA THR A 218 -9.42 5.45 9.45
C THR A 218 -9.54 6.94 9.21
N ASN A 219 -9.92 7.73 10.22
CA ASN A 219 -10.25 9.15 10.12
C ASN A 219 -11.35 9.45 9.06
N LYS A 220 -12.20 8.44 8.77
CA LYS A 220 -13.32 8.49 7.84
C LYS A 220 -14.51 7.75 8.42
N THR A 221 -15.73 8.09 7.99
CA THR A 221 -16.88 7.22 8.21
C THR A 221 -16.80 5.99 7.31
N TYR A 222 -17.53 4.94 7.66
CA TYR A 222 -17.56 3.73 6.84
C TYR A 222 -18.13 3.99 5.44
N PHE A 223 -19.18 4.79 5.32
CA PHE A 223 -19.80 5.07 4.03
C PHE A 223 -18.93 5.99 3.14
N GLU A 224 -18.15 6.89 3.73
CA GLU A 224 -17.12 7.61 2.95
C GLU A 224 -16.08 6.64 2.36
N PHE A 225 -15.64 5.67 3.15
CA PHE A 225 -14.72 4.63 2.68
C PHE A 225 -15.33 3.73 1.60
N LEU A 226 -16.59 3.28 1.79
CA LEU A 226 -17.34 2.47 0.81
C LEU A 226 -17.51 3.24 -0.51
N ASN A 227 -17.92 4.50 -0.45
CA ASN A 227 -18.09 5.33 -1.63
C ASN A 227 -16.76 5.59 -2.36
N GLU A 228 -15.66 5.77 -1.64
CA GLU A 228 -14.33 5.88 -2.24
C GLU A 228 -13.97 4.61 -3.04
N LEU A 229 -14.27 3.41 -2.52
CA LEU A 229 -14.04 2.15 -3.22
C LEU A 229 -14.90 2.05 -4.49
N ARG A 230 -16.17 2.42 -4.41
CA ARG A 230 -17.11 2.44 -5.55
C ARG A 230 -16.65 3.41 -6.63
N ILE A 231 -16.24 4.62 -6.24
CA ILE A 231 -15.70 5.63 -7.17
C ILE A 231 -14.42 5.11 -7.85
N GLN A 232 -13.50 4.49 -7.09
CA GLN A 232 -12.29 3.92 -7.69
C GLN A 232 -12.63 2.82 -8.71
N HIS A 233 -13.64 2.00 -8.44
CA HIS A 233 -14.12 0.98 -9.37
C HIS A 233 -14.76 1.61 -10.62
N ALA A 234 -15.62 2.61 -10.46
CA ALA A 234 -16.22 3.34 -11.57
C ALA A 234 -15.15 3.99 -12.47
N CYS A 235 -14.16 4.64 -11.86
CA CYS A 235 -13.03 5.20 -12.59
C CYS A 235 -12.19 4.14 -13.33
N LYS A 236 -12.14 2.90 -12.83
CA LYS A 236 -11.50 1.78 -13.53
C LYS A 236 -12.30 1.39 -14.75
N LEU A 237 -13.61 1.16 -14.61
CA LEU A 237 -14.51 0.79 -15.71
C LEU A 237 -14.48 1.82 -16.84
N LEU A 238 -14.60 3.11 -16.53
CA LEU A 238 -14.56 4.20 -17.51
C LEU A 238 -13.23 4.27 -18.29
N ARG A 239 -12.15 3.71 -17.79
CA ARG A 239 -10.87 3.65 -18.51
C ARG A 239 -10.71 2.41 -19.35
N GLU A 240 -11.34 1.30 -18.94
CA GLU A 240 -11.23 0.00 -19.61
C GLU A 240 -12.25 -0.15 -20.73
N ASP A 241 -13.42 0.46 -20.57
CA ASP A 241 -14.51 0.42 -21.56
C ASP A 241 -15.12 1.83 -21.76
N ILE A 242 -14.71 2.47 -22.85
CA ILE A 242 -15.11 3.85 -23.18
C ILE A 242 -16.58 3.90 -23.66
N ASP A 243 -17.14 2.80 -24.13
CA ASP A 243 -18.48 2.74 -24.72
C ASP A 243 -19.57 2.42 -23.67
N GLN A 244 -19.18 2.08 -22.45
CA GLN A 244 -20.15 1.79 -21.37
C GLN A 244 -20.85 3.06 -20.90
N SER A 245 -22.18 3.03 -20.78
CA SER A 245 -22.94 4.19 -20.29
C SER A 245 -22.62 4.51 -18.83
N ILE A 246 -22.68 5.79 -18.47
CA ILE A 246 -22.43 6.23 -17.07
C ILE A 246 -23.38 5.53 -16.09
N THR A 247 -24.65 5.31 -16.48
CA THR A 247 -25.62 4.61 -15.66
C THR A 247 -25.21 3.15 -15.41
N ALA A 248 -24.74 2.45 -16.44
CA ALA A 248 -24.23 1.08 -16.29
C ALA A 248 -23.00 1.04 -15.39
N VAL A 249 -22.04 1.96 -15.59
CA VAL A 249 -20.84 2.08 -14.73
C VAL A 249 -21.22 2.35 -13.27
N ALA A 250 -22.20 3.23 -13.02
CA ALA A 250 -22.69 3.50 -11.66
C ALA A 250 -23.27 2.23 -11.04
N TYR A 251 -24.17 1.55 -11.73
CA TYR A 251 -24.79 0.30 -11.28
C TYR A 251 -23.75 -0.79 -10.98
N ASP A 252 -22.81 -1.02 -11.90
CA ASP A 252 -21.75 -2.01 -11.74
C ASP A 252 -20.76 -1.65 -10.62
N SER A 253 -20.76 -0.40 -10.20
CA SER A 253 -19.95 0.10 -9.08
C SER A 253 -20.72 0.16 -7.76
N GLY A 254 -22.01 -0.22 -7.74
CA GLY A 254 -22.83 -0.32 -6.54
C GLY A 254 -23.54 0.98 -6.12
N PHE A 255 -23.70 1.94 -7.04
CA PHE A 255 -24.49 3.16 -6.82
C PHE A 255 -25.96 2.96 -7.21
#